data_bbe150fdf524f1aeba393d104c489129
#
_entry.id   bbe150fdf524f1aeba393d104c489129
#
_cell.length_a   1.000
_cell.length_b   1.000
_cell.length_c   1.000
_cell.angle_alpha   90.00
_cell.angle_beta   90.00
_cell.angle_gamma   90.00
#
_symmetry.space_group_name_H-M   'P 1'
#
loop_
_entity.id
_entity.type
_entity.pdbx_description
1 polymer ?
#
loop_
_entity_poly.entity_id
_entity_poly.type
_entity_poly.pdbx_seq_one_letter_code
_entity_poly.pdbx_strand_id
1 'polypeptide(L)'
;AFQTQLFFLLSRYRQLGELNQTDLFTKTLITDYMFVKDRIFAALNLNDKEMSLYNSVATILEKNVSAPDMVIFLQADSDRLMQNIKIRGREYEKNIDWKYIDALSQVYNEYFFRYDKSPLLIINTNDIDFVNNQDDLEEIIQFIRTPGEGTRYYNPIRNFQQWVFSS
;
A
#
# COMPACT_ATOMS: atom_id res chain seq x y z
N ALA A 1 -11.31 17.87 8.94
CA ALA A 1 -10.70 16.54 8.69
C ALA A 1 -11.77 15.44 8.60
N PHE A 2 -12.70 15.32 9.57
CA PHE A 2 -13.66 14.22 9.67
C PHE A 2 -14.56 14.05 8.45
N GLN A 3 -15.22 15.13 7.98
CA GLN A 3 -16.08 15.09 6.80
C GLN A 3 -15.34 14.61 5.56
N THR A 4 -14.09 15.05 5.39
CA THR A 4 -13.23 14.64 4.28
C THR A 4 -12.91 13.15 4.34
N GLN A 5 -12.59 12.60 5.50
CA GLN A 5 -12.30 11.18 5.68
C GLN A 5 -13.54 10.31 5.43
N LEU A 6 -14.73 10.74 5.91
CA LEU A 6 -15.99 10.07 5.59
C LEU A 6 -16.34 10.12 4.11
N PHE A 7 -16.10 11.25 3.45
CA PHE A 7 -16.31 11.39 2.02
C PHE A 7 -15.44 10.41 1.23
N PHE A 8 -14.16 10.31 1.56
CA PHE A 8 -13.26 9.34 0.92
C PHE A 8 -13.71 7.90 1.17
N LEU A 9 -14.03 7.54 2.41
CA LEU A 9 -14.51 6.21 2.76
C LEU A 9 -15.74 5.80 1.93
N LEU A 10 -16.76 6.65 1.86
CA LEU A 10 -18.00 6.38 1.12
C LEU A 10 -17.78 6.35 -0.39
N SER A 11 -16.95 7.26 -0.91
CA SER A 11 -16.60 7.31 -2.32
C SER A 11 -15.89 6.03 -2.78
N ARG A 12 -14.93 5.55 -1.97
CA ARG A 12 -14.21 4.32 -2.22
C ARG A 12 -15.08 3.07 -2.09
N TYR A 13 -15.96 3.05 -1.10
CA TYR A 13 -16.92 1.96 -0.96
C TYR A 13 -17.79 1.80 -2.21
N ARG A 14 -18.29 2.92 -2.80
CA ARG A 14 -19.05 2.89 -4.05
C ARG A 14 -18.20 2.36 -5.22
N GLN A 15 -16.98 2.85 -5.37
CA GLN A 15 -16.06 2.38 -6.41
C GLN A 15 -15.81 0.86 -6.32
N LEU A 16 -15.61 0.32 -5.12
CA LEU A 16 -15.46 -1.13 -4.93
C LEU A 16 -16.73 -1.90 -5.28
N GLY A 17 -17.89 -1.36 -4.98
CA GLY A 17 -19.19 -1.95 -5.37
C GLY A 17 -19.37 -2.03 -6.89
N GLU A 18 -18.92 -1.00 -7.63
CA GLU A 18 -18.94 -0.98 -9.08
C GLU A 18 -17.97 -2.01 -9.69
N LEU A 19 -16.77 -2.15 -9.11
CA LEU A 19 -15.78 -3.14 -9.56
C LEU A 19 -16.28 -4.59 -9.43
N ASN A 20 -17.03 -4.89 -8.38
CA ASN A 20 -17.61 -6.22 -8.19
C ASN A 20 -18.70 -6.57 -9.21
N GLN A 21 -19.24 -5.58 -9.94
CA GLN A 21 -20.25 -5.78 -11.00
C GLN A 21 -19.62 -5.89 -12.40
N THR A 22 -18.37 -5.53 -12.54
CA THR A 22 -17.68 -5.53 -13.83
C THR A 22 -17.03 -6.89 -14.10
N ASP A 23 -17.66 -7.59 -15.05
CA ASP A 23 -17.05 -8.57 -15.95
C ASP A 23 -16.85 -10.01 -15.42
N LEU A 24 -17.82 -10.83 -15.78
CA LEU A 24 -17.74 -12.31 -15.73
C LEU A 24 -16.54 -12.91 -16.54
N PHE A 25 -15.83 -12.10 -17.32
CA PHE A 25 -14.74 -12.51 -18.19
C PHE A 25 -13.36 -12.07 -17.72
N THR A 26 -13.28 -11.19 -16.71
CA THR A 26 -11.99 -10.72 -16.17
C THR A 26 -11.43 -11.75 -15.22
N LYS A 27 -10.30 -12.36 -15.61
CA LYS A 27 -9.62 -13.39 -14.82
C LYS A 27 -8.84 -12.81 -13.63
N THR A 28 -8.42 -11.55 -13.69
CA THR A 28 -7.57 -10.91 -12.66
C THR A 28 -7.91 -9.44 -12.58
N LEU A 29 -8.19 -8.95 -11.38
CA LEU A 29 -8.37 -7.54 -11.05
C LEU A 29 -7.22 -7.08 -10.16
N ILE A 30 -6.50 -6.05 -10.62
CA ILE A 30 -5.43 -5.41 -9.84
C ILE A 30 -5.91 -4.01 -9.46
N THR A 31 -5.87 -3.68 -8.17
CA THR A 31 -6.25 -2.37 -7.67
C THR A 31 -5.13 -1.77 -6.84
N ASP A 32 -4.86 -0.46 -7.03
CA ASP A 32 -3.97 0.32 -6.14
C ASP A 32 -4.70 0.83 -4.90
N TYR A 33 -5.89 0.34 -4.67
CA TYR A 33 -6.72 0.71 -3.54
C TYR A 33 -7.09 -0.50 -2.69
N MET A 34 -6.90 -0.36 -1.39
CA MET A 34 -7.38 -1.29 -0.38
C MET A 34 -8.23 -0.52 0.63
N PHE A 35 -9.41 -1.04 0.98
CA PHE A 35 -10.39 -0.34 1.84
C PHE A 35 -9.79 0.14 3.17
N VAL A 36 -8.86 -0.62 3.73
CA VAL A 36 -8.18 -0.27 4.99
C VAL A 36 -7.30 0.98 4.88
N LYS A 37 -6.84 1.37 3.67
CA LYS A 37 -6.01 2.59 3.52
C LYS A 37 -6.70 3.82 4.08
N ASP A 38 -8.02 3.97 3.88
CA ASP A 38 -8.76 5.10 4.44
C ASP A 38 -8.72 5.12 5.97
N ARG A 39 -8.76 3.95 6.63
CA ARG A 39 -8.65 3.84 8.09
C ARG A 39 -7.27 4.26 8.60
N ILE A 40 -6.20 3.91 7.87
CA ILE A 40 -4.83 4.34 8.19
C ILE A 40 -4.72 5.86 8.12
N PHE A 41 -5.23 6.49 7.05
CA PHE A 41 -5.25 7.95 6.94
C PHE A 41 -6.14 8.60 8.00
N ALA A 42 -7.29 8.02 8.30
CA ALA A 42 -8.19 8.52 9.35
C ALA A 42 -7.51 8.52 10.72
N ALA A 43 -6.76 7.47 11.07
CA ALA A 43 -6.03 7.36 12.33
C ALA A 43 -5.00 8.48 12.56
N LEU A 44 -4.41 9.02 11.49
CA LEU A 44 -3.45 10.12 11.56
C LEU A 44 -4.10 11.52 11.60
N ASN A 45 -5.35 11.64 11.16
CA ASN A 45 -5.98 12.94 10.91
C ASN A 45 -7.18 13.22 11.81
N LEU A 46 -7.70 12.21 12.53
CA LEU A 46 -8.88 12.33 13.37
C LEU A 46 -8.51 12.25 14.85
N ASN A 47 -9.24 13.00 15.68
CA ASN A 47 -9.17 12.81 17.11
C ASN A 47 -9.96 11.57 17.57
N ASP A 48 -9.82 11.15 18.83
CA ASP A 48 -10.40 9.90 19.36
C ASP A 48 -11.92 9.79 19.16
N LYS A 49 -12.66 10.89 19.35
CA LYS A 49 -14.13 10.91 19.20
C LYS A 49 -14.53 10.74 17.73
N GLU A 50 -13.87 11.48 16.84
CA GLU A 50 -14.08 11.38 15.40
C GLU A 50 -13.70 9.99 14.88
N MET A 51 -12.57 9.44 15.36
CA MET A 51 -12.10 8.12 15.00
C MET A 51 -13.05 7.00 15.44
N SER A 52 -13.64 7.13 16.65
CA SER A 52 -14.66 6.19 17.13
C SER A 52 -15.89 6.15 16.22
N LEU A 53 -16.40 7.33 15.81
CA LEU A 53 -17.53 7.42 14.89
C LEU A 53 -17.17 6.91 13.49
N TYR A 54 -15.99 7.30 12.99
CA TYR A 54 -15.46 6.81 11.71
C TYR A 54 -15.39 5.28 11.69
N ASN A 55 -14.84 4.66 12.72
CA ASN A 55 -14.72 3.21 12.85
C ASN A 55 -16.08 2.51 12.86
N SER A 56 -17.09 3.10 13.46
CA SER A 56 -18.45 2.55 13.46
C SER A 56 -19.00 2.44 12.04
N VAL A 57 -18.84 3.50 11.24
CA VAL A 57 -19.25 3.50 9.82
C VAL A 57 -18.40 2.54 9.00
N ALA A 58 -17.07 2.63 9.13
CA ALA A 58 -16.14 1.80 8.35
C ALA A 58 -16.36 0.30 8.58
N THR A 59 -16.63 -0.11 9.83
CA THR A 59 -16.89 -1.52 10.17
C THR A 59 -18.18 -2.06 9.53
N ILE A 60 -19.20 -1.23 9.40
CA ILE A 60 -20.45 -1.63 8.71
C ILE A 60 -20.18 -1.83 7.22
N LEU A 61 -19.45 -0.91 6.59
CA LEU A 61 -19.16 -0.97 5.16
C LEU A 61 -18.21 -2.12 4.83
N GLU A 62 -17.22 -2.37 5.67
CA GLU A 62 -16.19 -3.41 5.49
C GLU A 62 -16.80 -4.82 5.40
N LYS A 63 -17.93 -5.08 6.06
CA LYS A 63 -18.63 -6.37 5.98
C LYS A 63 -19.09 -6.74 4.57
N ASN A 64 -19.28 -5.74 3.71
CA ASN A 64 -19.75 -5.92 2.33
C ASN A 64 -18.61 -5.83 1.31
N VAL A 65 -17.35 -5.69 1.76
CA VAL A 65 -16.18 -5.62 0.89
C VAL A 65 -15.51 -6.99 0.89
N SER A 66 -15.39 -7.59 -0.28
CA SER A 66 -14.68 -8.86 -0.44
C SER A 66 -13.19 -8.69 -0.10
N ALA A 67 -12.63 -9.65 0.62
CA ALA A 67 -11.19 -9.69 0.82
C ALA A 67 -10.48 -9.94 -0.52
N PRO A 68 -9.32 -9.33 -0.78
CA PRO A 68 -8.52 -9.65 -1.95
C PRO A 68 -7.92 -11.06 -1.82
N ASP A 69 -7.69 -11.73 -2.95
CA ASP A 69 -7.02 -13.04 -2.98
C ASP A 69 -5.55 -12.93 -2.56
N MET A 70 -4.93 -11.78 -2.76
CA MET A 70 -3.58 -11.46 -2.31
C MET A 70 -3.40 -9.94 -2.14
N VAL A 71 -2.63 -9.55 -1.15
CA VAL A 71 -2.16 -8.19 -0.95
C VAL A 71 -0.67 -8.09 -1.24
N ILE A 72 -0.27 -7.05 -1.98
CA ILE A 72 1.13 -6.71 -2.20
C ILE A 72 1.40 -5.37 -1.52
N PHE A 73 2.29 -5.38 -0.53
CA PHE A 73 2.73 -4.19 0.16
C PHE A 73 4.13 -3.80 -0.33
N LEU A 74 4.20 -2.68 -1.07
CA LEU A 74 5.47 -2.09 -1.50
C LEU A 74 6.02 -1.25 -0.34
N GLN A 75 6.98 -1.81 0.39
CA GLN A 75 7.58 -1.19 1.56
C GLN A 75 8.79 -0.37 1.15
N ALA A 76 8.89 0.87 1.67
CA ALA A 76 10.06 1.72 1.53
C ALA A 76 10.27 2.52 2.81
N ASP A 77 11.51 2.94 3.07
CA ASP A 77 11.81 3.89 4.14
C ASP A 77 11.33 5.31 3.79
N SER A 78 11.27 6.17 4.80
CA SER A 78 10.72 7.51 4.67
C SER A 78 11.52 8.39 3.70
N ASP A 79 12.83 8.19 3.60
CA ASP A 79 13.69 8.94 2.68
C ASP A 79 13.44 8.52 1.23
N ARG A 80 13.30 7.23 0.95
CA ARG A 80 12.93 6.72 -0.36
C ARG A 80 11.52 7.18 -0.76
N LEU A 81 10.57 7.16 0.17
CA LEU A 81 9.22 7.69 -0.07
C LEU A 81 9.24 9.16 -0.44
N MET A 82 10.01 9.99 0.28
CA MET A 82 10.18 11.41 -0.03
C MET A 82 10.84 11.65 -1.39
N GLN A 83 11.81 10.84 -1.77
CA GLN A 83 12.41 10.89 -3.12
C GLN A 83 11.35 10.56 -4.19
N ASN A 84 10.57 9.51 -4.02
CA ASN A 84 9.52 9.12 -4.95
C ASN A 84 8.44 10.21 -5.09
N ILE A 85 8.06 10.87 -3.99
CA ILE A 85 7.14 12.01 -4.00
C ILE A 85 7.72 13.17 -4.82
N LYS A 86 8.99 13.51 -4.62
CA LYS A 86 9.68 14.58 -5.38
C LYS A 86 9.75 14.25 -6.88
N ILE A 87 10.10 13.01 -7.24
CA ILE A 87 10.18 12.56 -8.63
C ILE A 87 8.80 12.64 -9.30
N ARG A 88 7.73 12.24 -8.59
CA ARG A 88 6.35 12.32 -9.09
C ARG A 88 5.89 13.74 -9.34
N GLY A 89 6.39 14.72 -8.59
CA GLY A 89 6.28 16.16 -8.86
C GLY A 89 4.87 16.74 -8.81
N ARG A 90 3.95 16.16 -8.06
CA ARG A 90 2.59 16.68 -7.92
C ARG A 90 2.57 17.97 -7.12
N GLU A 91 1.88 19.00 -7.64
CA GLU A 91 1.85 20.35 -7.05
C GLU A 91 1.41 20.35 -5.58
N TYR A 92 0.36 19.61 -5.25
CA TYR A 92 -0.18 19.55 -3.89
C TYR A 92 0.67 18.74 -2.90
N GLU A 93 1.69 18.01 -3.39
CA GLU A 93 2.62 17.23 -2.59
C GLU A 93 3.93 17.96 -2.27
N LYS A 94 4.19 19.12 -2.87
CA LYS A 94 5.46 19.86 -2.73
C LYS A 94 5.83 20.23 -1.30
N ASN A 95 4.83 20.43 -0.44
CA ASN A 95 5.00 20.85 0.95
C ASN A 95 4.72 19.74 1.96
N ILE A 96 4.74 18.48 1.55
CA ILE A 96 4.55 17.36 2.47
C ILE A 96 5.74 17.29 3.43
N ASP A 97 5.43 17.29 4.74
CA ASP A 97 6.44 17.16 5.79
C ASP A 97 6.96 15.71 5.86
N TRP A 98 8.27 15.56 5.95
CA TRP A 98 8.94 14.29 6.16
C TRP A 98 8.38 13.54 7.39
N LYS A 99 8.12 14.26 8.49
CA LYS A 99 7.54 13.66 9.71
C LYS A 99 6.16 13.05 9.49
N TYR A 100 5.37 13.65 8.61
CA TYR A 100 4.06 13.10 8.25
C TYR A 100 4.21 11.79 7.45
N ILE A 101 5.15 11.75 6.50
CA ILE A 101 5.44 10.55 5.72
C ILE A 101 6.00 9.44 6.60
N ASP A 102 6.88 9.78 7.56
CA ASP A 102 7.42 8.84 8.52
C ASP A 102 6.34 8.24 9.42
N ALA A 103 5.48 9.07 10.00
CA ALA A 103 4.36 8.60 10.80
C ALA A 103 3.40 7.71 9.99
N LEU A 104 3.11 8.10 8.75
CA LEU A 104 2.28 7.31 7.84
C LEU A 104 2.92 5.95 7.54
N SER A 105 4.21 5.92 7.22
CA SER A 105 4.97 4.70 6.97
C SER A 105 4.95 3.75 8.18
N GLN A 106 5.12 4.27 9.39
CA GLN A 106 5.04 3.48 10.63
C GLN A 106 3.67 2.83 10.80
N VAL A 107 2.57 3.58 10.59
CA VAL A 107 1.21 3.04 10.71
C VAL A 107 0.94 1.96 9.64
N TYR A 108 1.43 2.15 8.41
CA TYR A 108 1.35 1.11 7.37
C TYR A 108 2.11 -0.16 7.76
N ASN A 109 3.34 -0.01 8.24
CA ASN A 109 4.17 -1.13 8.67
C ASN A 109 3.53 -1.89 9.84
N GLU A 110 3.01 -1.18 10.84
CA GLU A 110 2.31 -1.79 11.97
C GLU A 110 1.05 -2.53 11.53
N TYR A 111 0.27 -1.95 10.62
CA TYR A 111 -0.92 -2.58 10.09
C TYR A 111 -0.59 -3.88 9.35
N PHE A 112 0.35 -3.84 8.40
CA PHE A 112 0.70 -5.00 7.60
C PHE A 112 1.48 -6.05 8.37
N PHE A 113 2.18 -5.69 9.41
CA PHE A 113 2.80 -6.65 10.33
C PHE A 113 1.78 -7.56 11.03
N ARG A 114 0.56 -7.05 11.24
CA ARG A 114 -0.54 -7.80 11.89
C ARG A 114 -1.59 -8.29 10.90
N TYR A 115 -1.35 -8.11 9.62
CA TYR A 115 -2.33 -8.46 8.60
C TYR A 115 -2.41 -9.96 8.37
N ASP A 116 -3.63 -10.53 8.49
CA ASP A 116 -3.92 -11.97 8.38
C ASP A 116 -5.16 -12.31 7.54
N LYS A 117 -5.78 -11.30 6.90
CA LYS A 117 -7.06 -11.49 6.18
C LYS A 117 -6.93 -12.20 4.84
N SER A 118 -5.75 -12.16 4.24
CA SER A 118 -5.41 -12.83 2.98
C SER A 118 -3.89 -12.97 2.84
N PRO A 119 -3.37 -13.79 1.93
CA PRO A 119 -1.95 -13.86 1.64
C PRO A 119 -1.35 -12.48 1.42
N LEU A 120 -0.22 -12.20 2.07
CA LEU A 120 0.48 -10.92 2.01
C LEU A 120 1.88 -11.11 1.45
N LEU A 121 2.23 -10.31 0.45
CA LEU A 121 3.59 -10.20 -0.07
C LEU A 121 4.14 -8.82 0.27
N ILE A 122 5.18 -8.76 1.10
CA ILE A 122 5.90 -7.53 1.44
C ILE A 122 7.15 -7.46 0.56
N ILE A 123 7.23 -6.41 -0.27
CA ILE A 123 8.35 -6.16 -1.16
C ILE A 123 9.12 -4.95 -0.65
N ASN A 124 10.37 -5.13 -0.24
CA ASN A 124 11.26 -4.02 0.06
C ASN A 124 11.71 -3.35 -1.23
N THR A 125 11.34 -2.09 -1.42
CA THR A 125 11.61 -1.33 -2.64
C THR A 125 12.69 -0.27 -2.49
N ASN A 126 13.49 -0.30 -1.41
CA ASN A 126 14.54 0.69 -1.19
C ASN A 126 15.62 0.63 -2.26
N ASP A 127 16.02 -0.58 -2.65
CA ASP A 127 17.17 -0.83 -3.52
C ASP A 127 16.77 -1.33 -4.93
N ILE A 128 15.49 -1.32 -5.27
CA ILE A 128 14.99 -1.75 -6.59
C ILE A 128 14.35 -0.61 -7.37
N ASP A 129 14.47 -0.66 -8.68
CA ASP A 129 13.85 0.28 -9.62
C ASP A 129 13.04 -0.45 -10.69
N PHE A 130 11.94 -1.07 -10.28
CA PHE A 130 11.05 -1.79 -11.19
C PHE A 130 10.32 -0.89 -12.21
N VAL A 131 10.52 0.42 -12.16
CA VAL A 131 9.97 1.37 -13.14
C VAL A 131 10.91 1.50 -14.33
N ASN A 132 12.22 1.58 -14.09
CA ASN A 132 13.23 1.82 -15.13
C ASN A 132 14.10 0.58 -15.42
N ASN A 133 14.06 -0.43 -14.56
CA ASN A 133 14.83 -1.66 -14.69
C ASN A 133 13.87 -2.84 -14.94
N GLN A 134 13.95 -3.40 -16.15
CA GLN A 134 13.09 -4.50 -16.59
C GLN A 134 13.38 -5.80 -15.81
N ASP A 135 14.63 -6.06 -15.46
CA ASP A 135 15.02 -7.26 -14.72
C ASP A 135 14.40 -7.25 -13.30
N ASP A 136 14.45 -6.09 -12.62
CA ASP A 136 13.81 -5.89 -11.30
C ASP A 136 12.28 -6.14 -11.40
N LEU A 137 11.65 -5.65 -12.46
CA LEU A 137 10.22 -5.85 -12.69
C LEU A 137 9.87 -7.33 -12.93
N GLU A 138 10.65 -8.02 -13.78
CA GLU A 138 10.42 -9.42 -14.10
C GLU A 138 10.59 -10.31 -12.87
N GLU A 139 11.59 -10.05 -12.03
CA GLU A 139 11.82 -10.77 -10.79
C GLU A 139 10.64 -10.61 -9.83
N ILE A 140 10.13 -9.38 -9.65
CA ILE A 140 8.93 -9.12 -8.84
C ILE A 140 7.72 -9.86 -9.39
N ILE A 141 7.47 -9.82 -10.70
CA ILE A 141 6.35 -10.51 -11.33
C ILE A 141 6.43 -12.02 -11.11
N GLN A 142 7.61 -12.61 -11.23
CA GLN A 142 7.85 -14.02 -10.94
C GLN A 142 7.49 -14.36 -9.48
N PHE A 143 7.91 -13.51 -8.54
CA PHE A 143 7.65 -13.70 -7.12
C PHE A 143 6.14 -13.57 -6.79
N ILE A 144 5.44 -12.63 -7.43
CA ILE A 144 3.98 -12.46 -7.32
C ILE A 144 3.25 -13.70 -7.83
N ARG A 145 3.69 -14.25 -8.96
CA ARG A 145 3.07 -15.43 -9.58
C ARG A 145 3.34 -16.74 -8.83
N THR A 146 4.32 -16.77 -7.95
CA THR A 146 4.63 -17.94 -7.14
C THR A 146 3.58 -18.08 -6.03
N PRO A 147 2.81 -19.17 -5.98
CA PRO A 147 1.84 -19.40 -4.92
C PRO A 147 2.48 -19.40 -3.53
N GLY A 148 1.74 -18.92 -2.54
CA GLY A 148 2.19 -18.95 -1.15
C GLY A 148 1.07 -18.54 -0.21
N GLU A 149 1.11 -19.09 1.00
CA GLU A 149 0.19 -18.77 2.08
C GLU A 149 0.85 -17.85 3.10
N GLY A 150 0.03 -17.15 3.89
CA GLY A 150 0.50 -16.28 4.95
C GLY A 150 1.28 -15.06 4.44
N THR A 151 2.25 -14.61 5.21
CA THR A 151 3.09 -13.45 4.89
C THR A 151 4.42 -13.91 4.31
N ARG A 152 4.76 -13.39 3.14
CA ARG A 152 6.04 -13.60 2.46
C ARG A 152 6.77 -12.28 2.31
N TYR A 153 8.11 -12.33 2.37
CA TYR A 153 8.99 -11.18 2.25
C TYR A 153 9.88 -11.33 1.02
N TYR A 154 9.94 -10.29 0.21
CA TYR A 154 10.90 -10.16 -0.86
C TYR A 154 11.87 -9.00 -0.55
N ASN A 155 13.11 -9.37 -0.24
CA ASN A 155 14.20 -8.43 -0.02
C ASN A 155 15.25 -8.68 -1.12
N PRO A 156 15.29 -7.84 -2.17
CA PRO A 156 16.30 -8.00 -3.20
C PRO A 156 17.69 -7.77 -2.61
N ILE A 157 18.54 -8.79 -2.69
CA ILE A 157 19.94 -8.68 -2.30
C ILE A 157 20.68 -8.16 -3.53
N ARG A 158 20.91 -6.84 -3.63
CA ARG A 158 21.89 -6.33 -4.59
C ARG A 158 23.27 -6.76 -4.10
N ASN A 159 23.89 -7.66 -4.86
CA ASN A 159 25.22 -8.17 -4.58
C ASN A 159 26.18 -7.01 -4.33
N PHE A 160 26.82 -7.01 -3.18
CA PHE A 160 27.99 -6.17 -2.80
C PHE A 160 29.24 -6.43 -3.67
N GLN A 161 29.12 -7.07 -4.84
CA GLN A 161 30.27 -7.50 -5.65
C GLN A 161 30.88 -6.42 -6.54
N GLN A 162 30.43 -5.16 -6.51
CA GLN A 162 31.06 -4.10 -7.33
C GLN A 162 32.12 -3.27 -6.60
N TRP A 163 32.45 -3.55 -5.33
CA TRP A 163 33.41 -2.75 -4.57
C TRP A 163 34.78 -3.43 -4.34
N VAL A 164 35.03 -4.61 -4.88
CA VAL A 164 36.28 -5.37 -4.57
C VAL A 164 37.33 -5.34 -5.70
N PHE A 165 37.03 -4.83 -6.88
CA PHE A 165 38.02 -4.78 -7.98
C PHE A 165 38.16 -3.38 -8.59
N SER A 166 38.61 -2.41 -7.78
CA SER A 166 39.21 -1.16 -8.22
C SER A 166 40.38 -0.85 -7.26
N SER A 167 41.46 -1.59 -7.41
CA SER A 167 42.78 -1.29 -6.84
C SER A 167 43.79 -1.42 -7.94
#